data_0da9d280214a9d7285c52d82491c6fc7
#
_entry.id   0da9d280214a9d7285c52d82491c6fc7
#
_cell.length_a   1.000
_cell.length_b   1.000
_cell.length_c   1.000
_cell.angle_alpha   90.00
_cell.angle_beta   90.00
_cell.angle_gamma   90.00
#
_symmetry.space_group_name_H-M   'P 1'
#
loop_
_entity.id
_entity.type
_entity.pdbx_description
1 polymer ?
#
loop_
_entity_poly.entity_id
_entity_poly.type
_entity_poly.pdbx_seq_one_letter_code
_entity_poly.pdbx_strand_id
1 'polypeptide(L)'
;WEHYVKHSSSTAPAVAKSYYFHRRMWSNDADHLCLALLTLPQARAVASLIGLSGGTVISGDRLYDLDAVRLDILTKVCPTYGEAARPLDLFTKDRPELFALPIQTDFGSWWLVGYFNWDEEAEVRRDFGLTRLGLESTTPYLVYDFWEQCLLAAPGGTVRLRFAPASVYLLAVHAQRGMP
;
A
#
# COMPACT_ATOMS: atom_id res chain seq x y z
N TRP A 1 -8.69 0.98 -22.73
CA TRP A 1 -8.16 0.06 -21.72
C TRP A 1 -6.67 0.31 -21.42
N GLU A 2 -5.83 0.61 -22.41
CA GLU A 2 -4.44 1.09 -22.17
C GLU A 2 -4.41 2.36 -21.29
N HIS A 3 -5.47 3.16 -21.34
CA HIS A 3 -5.64 4.31 -20.47
C HIS A 3 -5.84 3.94 -18.99
N TYR A 4 -6.39 2.75 -18.66
CA TYR A 4 -6.69 2.40 -17.28
C TYR A 4 -5.41 2.10 -16.47
N VAL A 5 -4.43 1.41 -17.06
CA VAL A 5 -3.13 1.16 -16.41
C VAL A 5 -2.40 2.47 -16.15
N LYS A 6 -2.40 3.38 -17.12
CA LYS A 6 -1.90 4.76 -16.94
C LYS A 6 -2.76 5.57 -15.95
N HIS A 7 -4.06 5.26 -15.87
CA HIS A 7 -4.99 5.95 -14.98
C HIS A 7 -4.77 5.56 -13.52
N SER A 8 -4.51 4.31 -13.20
CA SER A 8 -4.27 3.87 -11.81
C SER A 8 -3.03 4.51 -11.18
N SER A 9 -1.96 4.71 -11.97
CA SER A 9 -0.80 5.49 -11.51
C SER A 9 -1.09 6.98 -11.46
N SER A 10 -2.07 7.49 -12.24
CA SER A 10 -2.51 8.89 -12.22
C SER A 10 -3.47 9.19 -11.06
N THR A 11 -4.13 8.20 -10.48
CA THR A 11 -5.00 8.38 -9.31
C THR A 11 -4.20 8.55 -8.00
N ALA A 12 -2.94 8.08 -7.95
CA ALA A 12 -2.12 8.20 -6.75
C ALA A 12 -1.97 9.64 -6.23
N PRO A 13 -1.74 10.68 -7.06
CA PRO A 13 -1.73 12.06 -6.59
C PRO A 13 -3.08 12.53 -6.04
N ALA A 14 -4.19 12.10 -6.63
CA ALA A 14 -5.53 12.45 -6.17
C ALA A 14 -5.83 11.81 -4.81
N VAL A 15 -5.56 10.51 -4.67
CA VAL A 15 -5.67 9.78 -3.40
C VAL A 15 -4.80 10.43 -2.32
N ALA A 16 -3.55 10.73 -2.66
CA ALA A 16 -2.62 11.36 -1.74
C ALA A 16 -3.09 12.75 -1.27
N LYS A 17 -3.63 13.58 -2.16
CA LYS A 17 -4.16 14.91 -1.80
C LYS A 17 -5.47 14.83 -1.04
N SER A 18 -6.25 13.77 -1.23
CA SER A 18 -7.56 13.58 -0.60
C SER A 18 -7.48 12.94 0.78
N TYR A 19 -6.32 12.42 1.23
CA TYR A 19 -6.20 11.70 2.50
C TYR A 19 -6.73 12.50 3.70
N TYR A 20 -6.48 13.82 3.70
CA TYR A 20 -6.87 14.70 4.80
C TYR A 20 -8.38 14.90 4.91
N PHE A 21 -9.12 14.82 3.80
CA PHE A 21 -10.56 15.04 3.75
C PHE A 21 -11.37 13.79 4.08
N HIS A 22 -10.73 12.59 4.02
CA HIS A 22 -11.40 11.32 4.32
C HIS A 22 -12.02 11.35 5.72
N ARG A 23 -13.30 10.98 5.83
CA ARG A 23 -14.11 11.00 7.06
C ARG A 23 -14.27 12.36 7.74
N ARG A 24 -13.77 13.42 7.14
CA ARG A 24 -13.95 14.79 7.61
C ARG A 24 -14.96 15.56 6.77
N MET A 25 -14.90 15.40 5.47
CA MET A 25 -15.79 16.05 4.49
C MET A 25 -16.52 15.03 3.61
N TRP A 26 -15.85 13.93 3.26
CA TRP A 26 -16.40 12.83 2.45
C TRP A 26 -15.70 11.52 2.75
N SER A 27 -16.21 10.41 2.19
CA SER A 27 -15.49 9.15 2.09
C SER A 27 -14.67 9.16 0.79
N ASN A 28 -13.38 8.84 0.87
CA ASN A 28 -12.56 8.76 -0.32
C ASN A 28 -13.08 7.69 -1.28
N ASP A 29 -12.96 7.97 -2.57
CA ASP A 29 -13.21 7.05 -3.65
C ASP A 29 -11.97 7.07 -4.55
N ALA A 30 -11.26 5.95 -4.58
CA ALA A 30 -10.05 5.78 -5.37
C ALA A 30 -10.32 5.12 -6.72
N ASP A 31 -11.58 5.20 -7.18
CA ASP A 31 -12.07 4.64 -8.42
C ASP A 31 -12.17 3.10 -8.40
N HIS A 32 -12.55 2.50 -9.52
CA HIS A 32 -12.81 1.08 -9.66
C HIS A 32 -11.53 0.25 -9.57
N LEU A 33 -11.61 -0.88 -8.88
CA LEU A 33 -10.58 -1.91 -8.91
C LEU A 33 -10.86 -2.87 -10.07
N CYS A 34 -10.10 -2.73 -11.16
CA CYS A 34 -10.16 -3.60 -12.33
C CYS A 34 -8.89 -4.43 -12.41
N LEU A 35 -8.98 -5.70 -12.04
CA LEU A 35 -7.83 -6.61 -11.89
C LEU A 35 -7.56 -7.44 -13.15
N ALA A 36 -8.60 -7.72 -13.96
CA ALA A 36 -8.52 -8.69 -15.05
C ALA A 36 -7.43 -8.40 -16.08
N LEU A 37 -7.16 -7.11 -16.35
CA LEU A 37 -6.23 -6.67 -17.40
C LEU A 37 -4.85 -6.28 -16.86
N LEU A 38 -4.65 -6.31 -15.54
CA LEU A 38 -3.41 -5.92 -14.93
C LEU A 38 -2.45 -7.12 -14.79
N THR A 39 -1.16 -6.86 -14.91
CA THR A 39 -0.16 -7.82 -14.42
C THR A 39 -0.30 -7.99 -12.92
N LEU A 40 0.20 -9.08 -12.35
CA LEU A 40 0.06 -9.33 -10.92
C LEU A 40 0.70 -8.20 -10.03
N PRO A 41 1.90 -7.68 -10.35
CA PRO A 41 2.45 -6.54 -9.62
C PRO A 41 1.57 -5.30 -9.68
N GLN A 42 1.04 -4.95 -10.87
CA GLN A 42 0.12 -3.84 -11.05
C GLN A 42 -1.19 -4.02 -10.26
N ALA A 43 -1.79 -5.23 -10.31
CA ALA A 43 -3.00 -5.55 -9.59
C ALA A 43 -2.83 -5.35 -8.07
N ARG A 44 -1.72 -5.82 -7.51
CA ARG A 44 -1.36 -5.62 -6.10
C ARG A 44 -1.11 -4.15 -5.77
N ALA A 45 -0.46 -3.39 -6.67
CA ALA A 45 -0.21 -1.97 -6.46
C ALA A 45 -1.52 -1.16 -6.43
N VAL A 46 -2.41 -1.37 -7.40
CA VAL A 46 -3.70 -0.69 -7.45
C VAL A 46 -4.57 -1.06 -6.25
N ALA A 47 -4.68 -2.35 -5.93
CA ALA A 47 -5.43 -2.82 -4.78
C ALA A 47 -4.90 -2.21 -3.46
N SER A 48 -3.58 -2.14 -3.30
CA SER A 48 -2.96 -1.50 -2.14
C SER A 48 -3.28 -0.01 -2.06
N LEU A 49 -3.23 0.72 -3.18
CA LEU A 49 -3.56 2.14 -3.21
C LEU A 49 -5.02 2.38 -2.81
N ILE A 50 -5.95 1.60 -3.36
CA ILE A 50 -7.38 1.67 -3.03
C ILE A 50 -7.59 1.34 -1.55
N GLY A 51 -6.99 0.25 -1.05
CA GLY A 51 -7.06 -0.12 0.37
C GLY A 51 -6.53 0.98 1.31
N LEU A 52 -5.41 1.60 0.94
CA LEU A 52 -4.79 2.69 1.69
C LEU A 52 -5.55 4.03 1.57
N SER A 53 -6.44 4.19 0.59
CA SER A 53 -7.31 5.36 0.52
C SER A 53 -8.33 5.41 1.66
N GLY A 54 -8.60 4.26 2.29
CA GLY A 54 -9.52 4.09 3.41
C GLY A 54 -10.99 4.10 3.05
N GLY A 55 -11.33 4.42 1.82
CA GLY A 55 -12.69 4.62 1.37
C GLY A 55 -13.34 3.39 0.72
N THR A 56 -14.18 3.64 -0.26
CA THR A 56 -14.96 2.60 -0.93
C THR A 56 -14.08 1.72 -1.83
N VAL A 57 -14.38 0.42 -1.87
CA VAL A 57 -13.84 -0.53 -2.84
C VAL A 57 -14.94 -0.92 -3.81
N ILE A 58 -14.75 -0.62 -5.07
CA ILE A 58 -15.71 -0.94 -6.13
C ILE A 58 -15.00 -1.85 -7.13
N SER A 59 -15.47 -3.10 -7.30
CA SER A 59 -14.96 -3.96 -8.37
C SER A 59 -15.55 -3.55 -9.70
N GLY A 60 -14.68 -3.30 -10.68
CA GLY A 60 -15.08 -3.03 -12.07
C GLY A 60 -15.04 -4.26 -12.96
N ASP A 61 -14.62 -5.41 -12.43
CA ASP A 61 -14.55 -6.66 -13.17
C ASP A 61 -15.82 -7.49 -13.04
N ARG A 62 -16.06 -8.34 -14.01
CA ARG A 62 -17.02 -9.45 -13.87
C ARG A 62 -16.37 -10.53 -13.01
N LEU A 63 -16.84 -10.69 -11.76
CA LEU A 63 -16.18 -11.52 -10.75
C LEU A 63 -16.01 -12.98 -11.17
N TYR A 64 -16.90 -13.51 -11.98
CA TYR A 64 -16.82 -14.90 -12.46
C TYR A 64 -15.78 -15.11 -13.58
N ASP A 65 -15.23 -14.04 -14.14
CA ASP A 65 -14.14 -14.07 -15.12
C ASP A 65 -12.76 -13.94 -14.48
N LEU A 66 -12.70 -13.62 -13.16
CA LEU A 66 -11.45 -13.48 -12.45
C LEU A 66 -10.89 -14.85 -12.04
N ASP A 67 -9.57 -15.01 -12.21
CA ASP A 67 -8.87 -16.17 -11.63
C ASP A 67 -8.80 -16.11 -10.08
N ALA A 68 -8.47 -17.23 -9.46
CA ALA A 68 -8.43 -17.34 -8.00
C ALA A 68 -7.44 -16.37 -7.34
N VAL A 69 -6.33 -16.04 -8.02
CA VAL A 69 -5.31 -15.10 -7.48
C VAL A 69 -5.87 -13.68 -7.45
N ARG A 70 -6.59 -13.26 -8.49
CA ARG A 70 -7.22 -11.95 -8.56
C ARG A 70 -8.41 -11.81 -7.61
N LEU A 71 -9.18 -12.87 -7.44
CA LEU A 71 -10.23 -12.92 -6.42
C LEU A 71 -9.65 -12.79 -5.01
N ASP A 72 -8.52 -13.45 -4.72
CA ASP A 72 -7.82 -13.33 -3.43
C ASP A 72 -7.35 -11.89 -3.19
N ILE A 73 -6.82 -11.19 -4.21
CA ILE A 73 -6.47 -9.76 -4.10
C ILE A 73 -7.70 -8.93 -3.72
N LEU A 74 -8.84 -9.13 -4.38
CA LEU A 74 -10.07 -8.40 -4.08
C LEU A 74 -10.56 -8.67 -2.65
N THR A 75 -10.54 -9.92 -2.20
CA THR A 75 -10.97 -10.29 -0.84
C THR A 75 -10.06 -9.72 0.23
N LYS A 76 -8.76 -9.55 -0.06
CA LYS A 76 -7.78 -8.98 0.88
C LYS A 76 -7.91 -7.47 1.06
N VAL A 77 -8.46 -6.76 0.08
CA VAL A 77 -8.61 -5.30 0.13
C VAL A 77 -10.01 -4.86 0.56
N CYS A 78 -10.98 -5.75 0.56
CA CYS A 78 -12.38 -5.44 0.89
C CYS A 78 -12.83 -6.24 2.14
N PRO A 79 -13.28 -5.53 3.23
CA PRO A 79 -13.36 -4.08 3.35
C PRO A 79 -12.00 -3.43 3.63
N THR A 80 -11.90 -2.11 3.39
CA THR A 80 -10.75 -1.32 3.82
C THR A 80 -10.75 -1.18 5.34
N TYR A 81 -9.63 -0.73 5.90
CA TYR A 81 -9.54 -0.40 7.35
C TYR A 81 -10.43 0.80 7.74
N GLY A 82 -10.85 1.61 6.77
CA GLY A 82 -11.73 2.76 7.00
C GLY A 82 -11.02 4.05 7.37
N GLU A 83 -9.69 4.07 7.40
CA GLU A 83 -8.86 5.27 7.59
C GLU A 83 -7.92 5.43 6.39
N ALA A 84 -7.68 6.70 6.00
CA ALA A 84 -6.78 7.00 4.89
C ALA A 84 -5.32 7.03 5.35
N ALA A 85 -4.45 6.37 4.60
CA ALA A 85 -3.02 6.43 4.82
C ALA A 85 -2.48 7.82 4.52
N ARG A 86 -1.56 8.29 5.34
CA ARG A 86 -0.86 9.55 5.15
C ARG A 86 0.26 9.39 4.12
N PRO A 87 0.29 10.17 3.03
CA PRO A 87 1.41 10.19 2.11
C PRO A 87 2.59 10.96 2.74
N LEU A 88 3.73 10.26 2.92
CA LEU A 88 4.89 10.83 3.61
C LEU A 88 5.78 11.70 2.70
N ASP A 89 5.58 11.62 1.40
CA ASP A 89 6.34 12.33 0.37
C ASP A 89 5.47 13.25 -0.51
N LEU A 90 4.28 13.63 -0.01
CA LEU A 90 3.28 14.44 -0.72
C LEU A 90 3.85 15.74 -1.30
N PHE A 91 4.75 16.40 -0.57
CA PHE A 91 5.30 17.70 -0.96
C PHE A 91 6.68 17.62 -1.63
N THR A 92 7.19 16.40 -1.83
CA THR A 92 8.52 16.17 -2.41
C THR A 92 8.48 15.42 -3.72
N LYS A 93 7.32 14.86 -4.08
CA LYS A 93 7.10 14.11 -5.32
C LYS A 93 5.77 14.49 -5.96
N ASP A 94 5.79 14.65 -7.28
CA ASP A 94 4.55 14.89 -8.06
C ASP A 94 3.59 13.69 -7.95
N ARG A 95 4.16 12.50 -7.88
CA ARG A 95 3.45 11.24 -7.65
C ARG A 95 3.97 10.61 -6.36
N PRO A 96 3.25 10.76 -5.24
CA PRO A 96 3.66 10.16 -3.97
C PRO A 96 3.80 8.63 -4.07
N GLU A 97 4.86 8.12 -3.47
CA GLU A 97 5.22 6.70 -3.50
C GLU A 97 5.10 6.05 -2.13
N LEU A 98 5.13 6.83 -1.06
CA LEU A 98 5.18 6.30 0.30
C LEU A 98 3.97 6.73 1.12
N PHE A 99 3.16 5.76 1.51
CA PHE A 99 1.95 5.95 2.30
C PHE A 99 2.08 5.18 3.62
N ALA A 100 1.68 5.79 4.73
CA ALA A 100 1.74 5.17 6.05
C ALA A 100 0.40 5.31 6.78
N LEU A 101 -0.08 4.21 7.34
CA LEU A 101 -1.33 4.10 8.07
C LEU A 101 -1.06 3.47 9.43
N PRO A 102 -1.30 4.17 10.56
CA PRO A 102 -1.28 3.54 11.86
C PRO A 102 -2.53 2.68 12.03
N ILE A 103 -2.34 1.41 12.33
CA ILE A 103 -3.41 0.48 12.64
C ILE A 103 -3.50 0.32 14.15
N GLN A 104 -4.70 0.40 14.69
CA GLN A 104 -4.99 0.19 16.12
C GLN A 104 -6.18 -0.76 16.25
N THR A 105 -5.99 -1.83 17.00
CA THR A 105 -7.00 -2.84 17.30
C THR A 105 -6.95 -3.21 18.77
N ASP A 106 -7.94 -3.96 19.22
CA ASP A 106 -7.99 -4.44 20.62
C ASP A 106 -6.83 -5.37 21.00
N PHE A 107 -6.21 -6.02 19.99
CA PHE A 107 -5.11 -6.96 20.19
C PHE A 107 -3.72 -6.38 19.85
N GLY A 108 -3.64 -5.14 19.37
CA GLY A 108 -2.35 -4.53 19.09
C GLY A 108 -2.37 -3.34 18.17
N SER A 109 -1.19 -2.78 17.95
CA SER A 109 -0.98 -1.66 17.04
C SER A 109 0.26 -1.90 16.19
N TRP A 110 0.19 -1.43 14.93
CA TRP A 110 1.30 -1.50 13.98
C TRP A 110 1.16 -0.43 12.90
N TRP A 111 2.19 -0.28 12.10
CA TRP A 111 2.12 0.54 10.89
C TRP A 111 1.87 -0.33 9.68
N LEU A 112 0.93 0.08 8.83
CA LEU A 112 0.79 -0.43 7.46
C LEU A 112 1.42 0.59 6.51
N VAL A 113 2.37 0.15 5.69
CA VAL A 113 3.14 1.02 4.81
C VAL A 113 3.03 0.53 3.38
N GLY A 114 2.49 1.36 2.50
CA GLY A 114 2.56 1.14 1.05
C GLY A 114 3.72 1.90 0.46
N TYR A 115 4.70 1.21 -0.13
CA TYR A 115 5.79 1.84 -0.85
C TYR A 115 5.76 1.39 -2.30
N PHE A 116 5.55 2.34 -3.22
CA PHE A 116 5.22 2.07 -4.61
C PHE A 116 6.39 2.37 -5.55
N ASN A 117 6.53 1.55 -6.57
CA ASN A 117 7.26 1.87 -7.78
C ASN A 117 6.25 2.12 -8.90
N TRP A 118 6.08 3.37 -9.30
CA TRP A 118 5.16 3.77 -10.36
C TRP A 118 5.76 3.68 -11.76
N ASP A 119 7.06 3.39 -11.87
CA ASP A 119 7.71 3.19 -13.16
C ASP A 119 7.25 1.85 -13.76
N GLU A 120 6.75 1.89 -14.97
CA GLU A 120 6.18 0.73 -15.67
C GLU A 120 7.25 -0.14 -16.35
N GLU A 121 8.48 0.36 -16.46
CA GLU A 121 9.56 -0.31 -17.21
C GLU A 121 10.75 -0.65 -16.32
N ALA A 122 11.06 0.20 -15.35
CA ALA A 122 12.28 0.07 -14.56
C ALA A 122 12.09 -0.69 -13.23
N GLU A 123 12.98 -1.63 -12.98
CA GLU A 123 13.25 -2.12 -11.62
C GLU A 123 14.00 -1.05 -10.84
N VAL A 124 13.62 -0.85 -9.57
CA VAL A 124 14.30 0.08 -8.69
C VAL A 124 14.69 -0.56 -7.37
N ARG A 125 15.81 -0.12 -6.80
CA ARG A 125 16.22 -0.50 -5.45
C ARG A 125 16.09 0.72 -4.55
N ARG A 126 15.47 0.53 -3.39
CA ARG A 126 15.28 1.60 -2.41
C ARG A 126 15.43 1.05 -1.00
N ASP A 127 16.00 1.89 -0.14
CA ASP A 127 16.06 1.62 1.28
C ASP A 127 14.91 2.34 1.98
N PHE A 128 14.22 1.65 2.88
CA PHE A 128 13.16 2.20 3.70
C PHE A 128 13.59 2.21 5.16
N GLY A 129 13.93 3.39 5.68
CA GLY A 129 14.24 3.59 7.09
C GLY A 129 12.96 3.72 7.92
N LEU A 130 12.81 2.91 8.98
CA LEU A 130 11.65 2.93 9.87
C LEU A 130 11.54 4.24 10.65
N THR A 131 12.62 5.00 10.75
CA THR A 131 12.62 6.37 11.32
C THR A 131 11.70 7.33 10.58
N ARG A 132 11.37 7.06 9.30
CA ARG A 132 10.36 7.83 8.56
C ARG A 132 8.95 7.71 9.14
N LEU A 133 8.70 6.68 9.94
CA LEU A 133 7.46 6.48 10.69
C LEU A 133 7.52 7.07 12.10
N GLY A 134 8.63 7.74 12.47
CA GLY A 134 8.90 8.19 13.83
C GLY A 134 9.32 7.06 14.78
N LEU A 135 9.74 5.91 14.25
CA LEU A 135 10.16 4.75 15.02
C LEU A 135 11.65 4.84 15.37
N GLU A 136 12.00 4.40 16.57
CA GLU A 136 13.38 4.43 17.05
C GLU A 136 14.20 3.30 16.39
N SER A 137 15.40 3.61 15.91
CA SER A 137 16.30 2.64 15.28
C SER A 137 16.86 1.58 16.25
N THR A 138 16.78 1.83 17.54
CA THR A 138 17.27 0.95 18.61
C THR A 138 16.26 -0.13 19.01
N THR A 139 15.00 0.08 18.69
CA THR A 139 13.92 -0.89 18.95
C THR A 139 13.90 -1.94 17.85
N PRO A 140 13.85 -3.25 18.17
CA PRO A 140 13.67 -4.28 17.16
C PRO A 140 12.24 -4.27 16.61
N TYR A 141 12.12 -4.34 15.29
CA TYR A 141 10.84 -4.40 14.59
C TYR A 141 10.75 -5.65 13.75
N LEU A 142 9.55 -6.22 13.68
CA LEU A 142 9.15 -7.22 12.70
C LEU A 142 8.56 -6.49 11.51
N VAL A 143 9.09 -6.73 10.33
CA VAL A 143 8.58 -6.18 9.07
C VAL A 143 8.07 -7.34 8.23
N TYR A 144 6.76 -7.34 7.96
CA TYR A 144 6.10 -8.39 7.20
C TYR A 144 5.62 -7.84 5.87
N ASP A 145 6.02 -8.50 4.77
CA ASP A 145 5.48 -8.22 3.44
C ASP A 145 4.14 -8.94 3.28
N PHE A 146 3.09 -8.15 3.14
CA PHE A 146 1.72 -8.65 3.06
C PHE A 146 1.47 -9.50 1.80
N TRP A 147 2.00 -9.05 0.64
CA TRP A 147 1.75 -9.74 -0.61
C TRP A 147 2.60 -11.00 -0.77
N GLU A 148 3.85 -10.96 -0.38
CA GLU A 148 4.75 -12.13 -0.45
C GLU A 148 4.64 -13.03 0.79
N GLN A 149 3.88 -12.61 1.81
CA GLN A 149 3.62 -13.36 3.04
C GLN A 149 4.91 -13.83 3.74
N CYS A 150 5.89 -12.94 3.83
CA CYS A 150 7.18 -13.26 4.43
C CYS A 150 7.70 -12.13 5.32
N LEU A 151 8.59 -12.49 6.25
CA LEU A 151 9.30 -11.51 7.07
C LEU A 151 10.52 -10.99 6.31
N LEU A 152 10.70 -9.67 6.36
CA LEU A 152 11.86 -8.99 5.79
C LEU A 152 12.84 -8.60 6.91
N ALA A 153 14.13 -8.72 6.61
CA ALA A 153 15.17 -8.25 7.51
C ALA A 153 15.24 -6.72 7.50
N ALA A 154 15.33 -6.13 8.70
CA ALA A 154 15.43 -4.68 8.88
C ALA A 154 16.62 -4.32 9.79
N PRO A 155 17.87 -4.65 9.39
CA PRO A 155 19.04 -4.37 10.21
C PRO A 155 19.19 -2.85 10.44
N GLY A 156 19.37 -2.45 11.70
CA GLY A 156 19.45 -1.04 12.08
C GLY A 156 18.20 -0.22 11.72
N GLY A 157 17.03 -0.87 11.67
CA GLY A 157 15.77 -0.21 11.32
C GLY A 157 15.65 0.16 9.84
N THR A 158 16.38 -0.49 8.94
CA THR A 158 16.33 -0.22 7.50
C THR A 158 16.00 -1.48 6.71
N VAL A 159 14.97 -1.41 5.88
CA VAL A 159 14.56 -2.49 4.97
C VAL A 159 15.08 -2.18 3.57
N ARG A 160 15.78 -3.13 2.95
CA ARG A 160 16.24 -3.02 1.56
C ARG A 160 15.26 -3.67 0.63
N LEU A 161 14.72 -2.89 -0.30
CA LEU A 161 13.64 -3.31 -1.19
C LEU A 161 14.09 -3.29 -2.65
N ARG A 162 13.69 -4.30 -3.41
CA ARG A 162 13.90 -4.37 -4.86
C ARG A 162 12.54 -4.47 -5.53
N PHE A 163 12.12 -3.38 -6.13
CA PHE A 163 10.84 -3.28 -6.80
C PHE A 163 10.91 -3.75 -8.24
N ALA A 164 9.98 -4.59 -8.63
CA ALA A 164 9.65 -4.78 -10.03
C ALA A 164 8.99 -3.51 -10.62
N PRO A 165 8.89 -3.39 -11.94
CA PRO A 165 8.09 -2.35 -12.58
C PRO A 165 6.65 -2.36 -12.08
N ALA A 166 6.05 -1.18 -11.92
CA ALA A 166 4.66 -0.97 -11.52
C ALA A 166 4.23 -1.84 -10.32
N SER A 167 5.00 -1.83 -9.24
CA SER A 167 4.81 -2.72 -8.09
C SER A 167 4.72 -1.98 -6.76
N VAL A 168 4.37 -2.70 -5.70
CA VAL A 168 4.27 -2.19 -4.34
C VAL A 168 4.86 -3.18 -3.35
N TYR A 169 5.48 -2.67 -2.32
CA TYR A 169 5.61 -3.35 -1.03
C TYR A 169 4.52 -2.85 -0.10
N LEU A 170 3.70 -3.75 0.41
CA LEU A 170 2.73 -3.45 1.46
C LEU A 170 3.23 -4.09 2.75
N LEU A 171 3.82 -3.26 3.63
CA LEU A 171 4.56 -3.72 4.80
C LEU A 171 3.75 -3.51 6.08
N ALA A 172 3.62 -4.55 6.91
CA ALA A 172 3.20 -4.40 8.29
C ALA A 172 4.43 -4.31 9.18
N VAL A 173 4.55 -3.22 9.95
CA VAL A 173 5.69 -2.94 10.83
C VAL A 173 5.24 -2.97 12.27
N HIS A 174 5.66 -4.00 13.02
CA HIS A 174 5.34 -4.19 14.44
C HIS A 174 6.57 -3.97 15.30
N ALA A 175 6.42 -3.28 16.42
CA ALA A 175 7.44 -3.31 17.46
C ALA A 175 7.52 -4.75 18.03
N GLN A 176 8.71 -5.31 18.05
CA GLN A 176 8.94 -6.60 18.71
C GLN A 176 8.86 -6.37 20.22
N ARG A 177 7.72 -6.72 20.81
CA ARG A 177 7.63 -6.77 22.28
C ARG A 177 8.46 -7.97 22.72
N GLY A 178 9.39 -7.76 23.66
CA GLY A 178 10.07 -8.88 24.27
C GLY A 178 9.02 -9.89 24.78
N MET A 179 9.21 -11.17 24.48
CA MET A 179 8.45 -12.19 25.19
C MET A 179 8.81 -12.08 26.68
N PRO A 180 7.82 -12.16 27.57
CA PRO A 180 8.09 -12.15 29.00
C PRO A 180 8.98 -13.31 29.42
#